data_049cb7dc6b423cd5782a29477a871d16
#
_entry.id   049cb7dc6b423cd5782a29477a871d16
#
_cell.length_a   1.000
_cell.length_b   1.000
_cell.length_c   1.000
_cell.angle_alpha   90.00
_cell.angle_beta   90.00
_cell.angle_gamma   90.00
#
_symmetry.space_group_name_H-M   'P 1'
#
loop_
_entity.id
_entity.type
_entity.pdbx_description
1 polymer ?
#
loop_
_entity_poly.entity_id
_entity_poly.type
_entity_poly.pdbx_seq_one_letter_code
_entity_poly.pdbx_strand_id
1 'polypeptide(L)'
;MTKDLAICIRALDYSETSQIVTFFTRAAGKISAIAKGSKRPKSAFDGTIEMFSFGKIVFSDSNKETLAVLTEFEQQPGFTHLRDNLFALNCCLFGTELLSNLTNDYDPHPELFDSFLQFLENANERRETKDEGRRTLALLIVFQLTLLKEIGLMPVLNACVNCKNNFSTDWPQSYFSSSANGLICRDCEASFPDKVRLTGNAANCLTNLKMIAESDEKTLNEIEKVLIYHFTELLHRPPKMAKHITRGS
;
A
#
# COMPACT_ATOMS: atom_id res chain seq x y z
N MET A 1 23.59 7.65 15.91
CA MET A 1 23.36 6.74 14.77
C MET A 1 22.26 5.79 15.13
N THR A 2 21.25 5.69 14.27
CA THR A 2 20.06 4.86 14.47
C THR A 2 20.17 3.61 13.59
N LYS A 3 19.81 2.43 14.16
CA LYS A 3 19.71 1.17 13.43
C LYS A 3 18.24 0.79 13.29
N ASP A 4 17.81 0.38 12.09
CA ASP A 4 16.42 -0.01 11.87
C ASP A 4 16.29 -1.02 10.72
N LEU A 5 15.15 -1.71 10.65
CA LEU A 5 14.73 -2.46 9.46
C LEU A 5 14.09 -1.51 8.48
N ALA A 6 14.41 -1.66 7.20
CA ALA A 6 13.98 -0.71 6.18
C ALA A 6 13.66 -1.38 4.85
N ILE A 7 12.65 -0.86 4.17
CA ILE A 7 12.31 -1.18 2.78
C ILE A 7 12.53 0.08 1.95
N CYS A 8 13.32 0.00 0.88
CA CYS A 8 13.52 1.12 -0.04
C CYS A 8 12.24 1.33 -0.87
N ILE A 9 11.60 2.48 -0.70
CA ILE A 9 10.38 2.87 -1.41
C ILE A 9 10.64 3.89 -2.53
N ARG A 10 11.85 4.43 -2.61
CA ARG A 10 12.32 5.30 -3.69
C ARG A 10 13.83 5.33 -3.73
N ALA A 11 14.42 5.23 -4.92
CA ALA A 11 15.85 5.41 -5.15
C ALA A 11 16.06 6.31 -6.36
N LEU A 12 16.94 7.30 -6.22
CA LEU A 12 17.30 8.24 -7.27
C LEU A 12 18.82 8.39 -7.32
N ASP A 13 19.40 8.38 -8.50
CA ASP A 13 20.80 8.73 -8.69
C ASP A 13 21.02 10.21 -8.39
N TYR A 14 21.96 10.50 -7.48
CA TYR A 14 22.31 11.86 -7.09
C TYR A 14 23.62 12.31 -7.76
N SER A 15 24.57 11.39 -7.92
CA SER A 15 25.83 11.58 -8.62
C SER A 15 26.28 10.26 -9.25
N GLU A 16 27.45 10.26 -9.91
CA GLU A 16 28.02 9.04 -10.46
C GLU A 16 28.16 7.89 -9.45
N THR A 17 28.36 8.21 -8.18
CA THR A 17 28.61 7.21 -7.12
C THR A 17 27.61 7.22 -5.98
N SER A 18 26.68 8.16 -5.91
CA SER A 18 25.79 8.36 -4.75
C SER A 18 24.32 8.35 -5.16
N GLN A 19 23.46 7.96 -4.23
CA GLN A 19 22.02 7.93 -4.42
C GLN A 19 21.31 8.72 -3.31
N ILE A 20 20.15 9.32 -3.62
CA ILE A 20 19.16 9.73 -2.63
C ILE A 20 18.12 8.64 -2.57
N VAL A 21 17.88 8.10 -1.39
CA VAL A 21 16.97 7.00 -1.14
C VAL A 21 15.93 7.38 -0.11
N THR A 22 14.69 6.92 -0.30
CA THR A 22 13.65 7.02 0.71
C THR A 22 13.34 5.61 1.20
N PHE A 23 13.45 5.40 2.50
CA PHE A 23 13.09 4.17 3.16
C PHE A 23 11.79 4.33 3.94
N PHE A 24 10.98 3.31 3.94
CA PHE A 24 10.00 3.09 4.98
C PHE A 24 10.63 2.18 6.01
N THR A 25 10.76 2.65 7.24
CA THR A 25 11.45 1.93 8.31
C THR A 25 10.49 1.52 9.41
N ARG A 26 10.85 0.45 10.15
CA ARG A 26 9.93 -0.13 11.13
C ARG A 26 9.76 0.75 12.37
N ALA A 27 10.84 1.36 12.86
CA ALA A 27 10.82 2.11 14.12
C ALA A 27 10.99 3.62 13.96
N ALA A 28 11.50 4.10 12.81
CA ALA A 28 11.70 5.54 12.56
C ALA A 28 10.70 6.13 11.53
N GLY A 29 9.81 5.32 10.94
CA GLY A 29 8.88 5.76 9.92
C GLY A 29 9.54 5.98 8.55
N LYS A 30 9.00 6.90 7.76
CA LYS A 30 9.54 7.23 6.44
C LYS A 30 10.72 8.19 6.58
N ILE A 31 11.88 7.83 6.01
CA ILE A 31 13.10 8.65 6.05
C ILE A 31 13.67 8.81 4.65
N SER A 32 14.21 9.98 4.36
CA SER A 32 15.00 10.24 3.16
C SER A 32 16.48 10.43 3.53
N ALA A 33 17.37 9.70 2.85
CA ALA A 33 18.78 9.65 3.17
C ALA A 33 19.65 9.76 1.91
N ILE A 34 20.85 10.32 2.08
CA ILE A 34 21.89 10.24 1.06
C ILE A 34 22.81 9.05 1.34
N ALA A 35 22.93 8.15 0.36
CA ALA A 35 23.84 6.99 0.36
C ALA A 35 25.09 7.34 -0.46
N LYS A 36 26.11 7.90 0.21
CA LYS A 36 27.34 8.32 -0.45
C LYS A 36 28.19 7.11 -0.85
N GLY A 37 28.52 7.00 -2.12
CA GLY A 37 29.35 5.91 -2.65
C GLY A 37 28.60 4.57 -2.78
N SER A 38 27.27 4.53 -2.72
CA SER A 38 26.47 3.31 -2.83
C SER A 38 26.66 2.56 -4.16
N LYS A 39 27.04 3.27 -5.22
CA LYS A 39 27.27 2.69 -6.56
C LYS A 39 28.72 2.22 -6.78
N ARG A 40 29.59 2.33 -5.77
CA ARG A 40 30.98 1.85 -5.87
C ARG A 40 31.07 0.33 -5.66
N PRO A 41 31.97 -0.38 -6.35
CA PRO A 41 32.10 -1.84 -6.23
C PRO A 41 32.39 -2.38 -4.81
N LYS A 42 33.00 -1.53 -3.95
CA LYS A 42 33.26 -1.84 -2.53
C LYS A 42 32.55 -0.83 -1.66
N SER A 43 31.23 -0.80 -1.75
CA SER A 43 30.39 0.06 -0.91
C SER A 43 30.01 -0.63 0.41
N ALA A 44 29.66 0.13 1.42
CA ALA A 44 29.08 -0.36 2.68
C ALA A 44 27.56 -0.68 2.55
N PHE A 45 27.07 -0.85 1.33
CA PHE A 45 25.65 -0.99 1.01
C PHE A 45 25.33 -2.29 0.26
N ASP A 46 26.27 -3.24 0.16
CA ASP A 46 26.14 -4.49 -0.60
C ASP A 46 25.67 -4.30 -2.06
N GLY A 47 26.03 -3.15 -2.66
CA GLY A 47 25.68 -2.76 -4.02
C GLY A 47 24.76 -1.56 -4.12
N THR A 48 24.27 -1.33 -5.33
CA THR A 48 23.31 -0.26 -5.63
C THR A 48 21.98 -0.53 -4.92
N ILE A 49 21.43 0.50 -4.29
CA ILE A 49 20.14 0.40 -3.62
C ILE A 49 19.04 0.55 -4.67
N GLU A 50 18.15 -0.42 -4.74
CA GLU A 50 17.03 -0.43 -5.68
C GLU A 50 15.69 -0.36 -4.96
N MET A 51 14.63 -0.04 -5.72
CA MET A 51 13.26 -0.14 -5.22
C MET A 51 13.01 -1.53 -4.65
N PHE A 52 12.39 -1.59 -3.48
CA PHE A 52 12.13 -2.80 -2.70
C PHE A 52 13.38 -3.48 -2.10
N SER A 53 14.60 -2.91 -2.22
CA SER A 53 15.71 -3.40 -1.38
C SER A 53 15.28 -3.37 0.09
N PHE A 54 15.45 -4.49 0.79
CA PHE A 54 15.05 -4.69 2.17
C PHE A 54 16.25 -5.12 3.01
N GLY A 55 16.32 -4.68 4.26
CA GLY A 55 17.38 -5.09 5.19
C GLY A 55 17.57 -4.15 6.36
N LYS A 56 18.71 -4.29 7.04
CA LYS A 56 19.07 -3.43 8.17
C LYS A 56 19.88 -2.24 7.69
N ILE A 57 19.44 -1.04 8.08
CA ILE A 57 20.14 0.21 7.79
C ILE A 57 20.76 0.80 9.05
N VAL A 58 21.85 1.54 8.86
CA VAL A 58 22.41 2.47 9.85
C VAL A 58 22.43 3.86 9.24
N PHE A 59 21.82 4.81 9.92
CA PHE A 59 21.79 6.19 9.45
C PHE A 59 22.03 7.19 10.60
N SER A 60 22.55 8.36 10.25
CA SER A 60 22.65 9.47 11.20
C SER A 60 21.33 10.24 11.20
N ASP A 61 20.80 10.48 12.40
CA ASP A 61 19.74 11.47 12.56
C ASP A 61 20.31 12.85 12.20
N SER A 62 19.84 13.40 11.11
CA SER A 62 19.95 14.84 10.86
C SER A 62 18.67 15.48 11.36
N ASN A 63 18.70 16.77 11.67
CA ASN A 63 17.48 17.54 11.94
C ASN A 63 16.45 17.21 10.86
N LYS A 64 15.17 17.01 11.25
CA LYS A 64 14.07 16.58 10.36
C LYS A 64 13.94 17.38 9.05
N GLU A 65 14.64 18.48 8.92
CA GLU A 65 14.67 19.37 7.75
C GLU A 65 15.73 18.99 6.69
N THR A 66 16.64 18.05 6.98
CA THR A 66 17.73 17.68 6.07
C THR A 66 17.74 16.18 5.82
N LEU A 67 18.29 15.77 4.66
CA LEU A 67 18.49 14.34 4.36
C LEU A 67 19.38 13.70 5.42
N ALA A 68 18.94 12.56 5.93
CA ALA A 68 19.79 11.70 6.76
C ALA A 68 21.02 11.23 5.96
N VAL A 69 22.07 10.83 6.64
CA VAL A 69 23.22 10.19 5.98
C VAL A 69 23.14 8.70 6.26
N LEU A 70 22.93 7.90 5.21
CA LEU A 70 23.00 6.46 5.28
C LEU A 70 24.48 6.06 5.35
N THR A 71 24.84 5.27 6.37
CA THR A 71 26.22 4.80 6.58
C THR A 71 26.41 3.32 6.26
N GLU A 72 25.38 2.50 6.48
CA GLU A 72 25.41 1.07 6.23
C GLU A 72 24.05 0.59 5.75
N PHE A 73 24.01 -0.42 4.89
CA PHE A 73 22.83 -1.16 4.51
C PHE A 73 23.18 -2.63 4.28
N GLU A 74 22.83 -3.48 5.24
CA GLU A 74 22.91 -4.94 5.12
C GLU A 74 21.68 -5.44 4.38
N GLN A 75 21.80 -5.61 3.05
CA GLN A 75 20.68 -6.02 2.20
C GLN A 75 20.35 -7.50 2.39
N GLN A 76 19.08 -7.83 2.54
CA GLN A 76 18.54 -9.18 2.45
C GLN A 76 18.32 -9.58 0.98
N PRO A 77 18.19 -10.89 0.67
CA PRO A 77 17.80 -11.32 -0.69
C PRO A 77 16.56 -10.57 -1.17
N GLY A 78 16.64 -9.99 -2.36
CA GLY A 78 15.61 -9.12 -2.89
C GLY A 78 14.39 -9.89 -3.42
N PHE A 79 13.34 -9.15 -3.72
CA PHE A 79 12.08 -9.65 -4.31
C PHE A 79 12.24 -9.84 -5.83
N THR A 80 13.06 -10.81 -6.24
CA THR A 80 13.49 -11.00 -7.64
C THR A 80 12.35 -11.38 -8.57
N HIS A 81 11.39 -12.19 -8.08
CA HIS A 81 10.25 -12.66 -8.89
C HIS A 81 9.22 -11.57 -9.21
N LEU A 82 9.20 -10.46 -8.44
CA LEU A 82 8.35 -9.32 -8.80
C LEU A 82 8.68 -8.76 -10.19
N ARG A 83 9.94 -8.91 -10.65
CA ARG A 83 10.37 -8.44 -11.97
C ARG A 83 9.84 -9.30 -13.11
N ASP A 84 9.48 -10.56 -12.83
CA ASP A 84 8.96 -11.51 -13.80
C ASP A 84 7.44 -11.37 -13.97
N ASN A 85 6.75 -10.72 -13.03
CA ASN A 85 5.31 -10.52 -13.04
C ASN A 85 4.94 -9.04 -13.01
N LEU A 86 4.65 -8.47 -14.20
CA LEU A 86 4.33 -7.05 -14.35
C LEU A 86 3.11 -6.62 -13.51
N PHE A 87 2.08 -7.49 -13.39
CA PHE A 87 0.90 -7.13 -12.60
C PHE A 87 1.22 -7.09 -11.10
N ALA A 88 1.97 -8.07 -10.58
CA ALA A 88 2.41 -8.08 -9.19
C ALA A 88 3.30 -6.86 -8.89
N LEU A 89 4.24 -6.56 -9.78
CA LEU A 89 5.07 -5.35 -9.67
C LEU A 89 4.22 -4.07 -9.63
N ASN A 90 3.23 -3.92 -10.52
CA ASN A 90 2.34 -2.76 -10.53
C ASN A 90 1.53 -2.64 -9.22
N CYS A 91 1.04 -3.75 -8.67
CA CYS A 91 0.35 -3.78 -7.38
C CYS A 91 1.28 -3.31 -6.24
N CYS A 92 2.53 -3.80 -6.20
CA CYS A 92 3.52 -3.37 -5.21
C CYS A 92 3.88 -1.89 -5.35
N LEU A 93 4.05 -1.40 -6.59
CA LEU A 93 4.29 0.02 -6.86
C LEU A 93 3.10 0.89 -6.46
N PHE A 94 1.88 0.41 -6.67
CA PHE A 94 0.67 1.12 -6.24
C PHE A 94 0.57 1.18 -4.72
N GLY A 95 0.76 0.06 -4.02
CA GLY A 95 0.82 0.03 -2.56
C GLY A 95 1.88 0.99 -2.02
N THR A 96 3.06 1.04 -2.67
CA THR A 96 4.14 1.99 -2.32
C THR A 96 3.75 3.44 -2.55
N GLU A 97 3.07 3.76 -3.65
CA GLU A 97 2.59 5.12 -3.92
C GLU A 97 1.60 5.57 -2.83
N LEU A 98 0.65 4.72 -2.45
CA LEU A 98 -0.32 5.03 -1.39
C LEU A 98 0.38 5.22 -0.05
N LEU A 99 1.25 4.30 0.35
CA LEU A 99 2.05 4.38 1.57
C LEU A 99 2.86 5.68 1.60
N SER A 100 3.57 6.00 0.53
CA SER A 100 4.41 7.20 0.45
C SER A 100 3.64 8.52 0.55
N ASN A 101 2.41 8.56 -0.02
CA ASN A 101 1.58 9.78 0.00
C ASN A 101 0.78 9.94 1.30
N LEU A 102 0.46 8.86 2.00
CA LEU A 102 -0.45 8.87 3.16
C LEU A 102 0.28 8.76 4.50
N THR A 103 1.59 8.49 4.51
CA THR A 103 2.39 8.50 5.74
C THR A 103 3.29 9.74 5.80
N ASN A 104 3.54 10.23 7.01
CA ASN A 104 4.44 11.35 7.24
C ASN A 104 5.89 10.89 7.43
N ASP A 105 6.83 11.82 7.21
CA ASP A 105 8.23 11.55 7.50
C ASP A 105 8.43 11.47 9.02
N TYR A 106 9.28 10.54 9.47
CA TYR A 106 9.60 10.30 10.88
C TYR A 106 8.38 9.96 11.77
N ASP A 107 7.34 9.40 11.18
CA ASP A 107 6.15 8.92 11.87
C ASP A 107 6.12 7.37 11.79
N PRO A 108 6.47 6.66 12.87
CA PRO A 108 6.60 5.20 12.84
C PRO A 108 5.25 4.49 12.89
N HIS A 109 5.08 3.51 12.01
CA HIS A 109 3.94 2.61 11.93
C HIS A 109 4.44 1.16 11.84
N PRO A 110 4.85 0.52 12.96
CA PRO A 110 5.46 -0.82 12.93
C PRO A 110 4.55 -1.89 12.30
N GLU A 111 3.26 -1.87 12.62
CA GLU A 111 2.28 -2.83 12.09
C GLU A 111 2.08 -2.64 10.58
N LEU A 112 2.10 -1.40 10.10
CA LEU A 112 2.02 -1.10 8.67
C LEU A 112 3.30 -1.53 7.96
N PHE A 113 4.48 -1.36 8.59
CA PHE A 113 5.73 -1.85 8.05
C PHE A 113 5.70 -3.37 7.87
N ASP A 114 5.31 -4.10 8.91
CA ASP A 114 5.21 -5.56 8.89
C ASP A 114 4.19 -6.04 7.84
N SER A 115 3.05 -5.35 7.71
CA SER A 115 2.04 -5.63 6.69
C SER A 115 2.55 -5.35 5.26
N PHE A 116 3.31 -4.28 5.06
CA PHE A 116 3.89 -3.96 3.76
C PHE A 116 4.96 -4.97 3.35
N LEU A 117 5.83 -5.37 4.28
CA LEU A 117 6.82 -6.41 4.05
C LEU A 117 6.13 -7.73 3.65
N GLN A 118 5.12 -8.15 4.42
CA GLN A 118 4.35 -9.35 4.12
C GLN A 118 3.65 -9.29 2.76
N PHE A 119 3.13 -8.12 2.38
CA PHE A 119 2.53 -7.91 1.07
C PHE A 119 3.56 -8.13 -0.05
N LEU A 120 4.76 -7.54 0.07
CA LEU A 120 5.85 -7.72 -0.91
C LEU A 120 6.31 -9.19 -0.98
N GLU A 121 6.48 -9.84 0.16
CA GLU A 121 6.87 -11.26 0.24
C GLU A 121 5.85 -12.16 -0.45
N ASN A 122 4.58 -12.00 -0.12
CA ASN A 122 3.49 -12.78 -0.70
C ASN A 122 3.30 -12.51 -2.21
N ALA A 123 3.50 -11.27 -2.67
CA ALA A 123 3.43 -10.91 -4.08
C ALA A 123 4.65 -11.44 -4.86
N ASN A 124 5.81 -11.63 -4.19
CA ASN A 124 7.02 -12.19 -4.77
C ASN A 124 7.00 -13.72 -4.86
N GLU A 125 6.07 -14.41 -4.15
CA GLU A 125 5.97 -15.87 -4.23
C GLU A 125 5.58 -16.31 -5.65
N ARG A 126 6.46 -17.13 -6.26
CA ARG A 126 6.16 -17.72 -7.56
C ARG A 126 5.16 -18.85 -7.39
N ARG A 127 3.99 -18.71 -7.99
CA ARG A 127 2.98 -19.77 -8.07
C ARG A 127 2.53 -19.92 -9.52
N GLU A 128 2.75 -21.09 -10.08
CA GLU A 128 2.31 -21.44 -11.44
C GLU A 128 0.80 -21.72 -11.45
N THR A 129 -0.03 -20.75 -11.10
CA THR A 129 -1.48 -20.89 -11.10
C THR A 129 -2.14 -19.81 -11.95
N LYS A 130 -3.22 -20.18 -12.65
CA LYS A 130 -4.05 -19.24 -13.44
C LYS A 130 -4.64 -18.10 -12.58
N ASP A 131 -4.63 -18.26 -11.26
CA ASP A 131 -5.23 -17.35 -10.28
C ASP A 131 -4.23 -16.34 -9.67
N GLU A 132 -3.00 -16.28 -10.17
CA GLU A 132 -1.95 -15.43 -9.59
C GLU A 132 -2.36 -13.94 -9.57
N GLY A 133 -2.95 -13.44 -10.67
CA GLY A 133 -3.43 -12.06 -10.74
C GLY A 133 -4.55 -11.76 -9.74
N ARG A 134 -5.51 -12.68 -9.58
CA ARG A 134 -6.60 -12.57 -8.60
C ARG A 134 -6.05 -12.53 -7.17
N ARG A 135 -5.10 -13.44 -6.85
CA ARG A 135 -4.45 -13.50 -5.53
C ARG A 135 -3.71 -12.19 -5.24
N THR A 136 -2.94 -11.69 -6.19
CA THR A 136 -2.18 -10.45 -6.02
C THR A 136 -3.10 -9.25 -5.79
N LEU A 137 -4.23 -9.18 -6.49
CA LEU A 137 -5.24 -8.14 -6.27
C LEU A 137 -5.86 -8.24 -4.87
N ALA A 138 -6.16 -9.45 -4.39
CA ALA A 138 -6.64 -9.68 -3.04
C ALA A 138 -5.63 -9.21 -1.98
N LEU A 139 -4.34 -9.51 -2.16
CA LEU A 139 -3.26 -9.04 -1.28
C LEU A 139 -3.17 -7.50 -1.26
N LEU A 140 -3.27 -6.86 -2.43
CA LEU A 140 -3.27 -5.40 -2.54
C LEU A 140 -4.45 -4.79 -1.76
N ILE A 141 -5.67 -5.31 -1.94
CA ILE A 141 -6.88 -4.83 -1.23
C ILE A 141 -6.70 -4.95 0.30
N VAL A 142 -6.20 -6.08 0.78
CA VAL A 142 -5.94 -6.29 2.22
C VAL A 142 -4.90 -5.28 2.73
N PHE A 143 -3.82 -5.06 1.98
CA PHE A 143 -2.82 -4.06 2.33
C PHE A 143 -3.40 -2.64 2.35
N GLN A 144 -4.21 -2.25 1.38
CA GLN A 144 -4.87 -0.93 1.30
C GLN A 144 -5.77 -0.68 2.51
N LEU A 145 -6.58 -1.68 2.92
CA LEU A 145 -7.44 -1.56 4.09
C LEU A 145 -6.62 -1.51 5.39
N THR A 146 -5.52 -2.24 5.45
CA THR A 146 -4.58 -2.15 6.58
C THR A 146 -3.94 -0.76 6.65
N LEU A 147 -3.49 -0.22 5.52
CA LEU A 147 -2.96 1.15 5.44
C LEU A 147 -3.97 2.16 5.99
N LEU A 148 -5.22 2.14 5.50
CA LEU A 148 -6.29 3.04 5.98
C LEU A 148 -6.54 2.90 7.47
N LYS A 149 -6.49 1.68 8.00
CA LYS A 149 -6.64 1.42 9.43
C LYS A 149 -5.49 2.03 10.25
N GLU A 150 -4.25 1.78 9.85
CA GLU A 150 -3.06 2.20 10.60
C GLU A 150 -2.86 3.73 10.60
N ILE A 151 -3.33 4.42 9.56
CA ILE A 151 -3.31 5.89 9.50
C ILE A 151 -4.60 6.54 10.08
N GLY A 152 -5.53 5.75 10.63
CA GLY A 152 -6.74 6.25 11.25
C GLY A 152 -7.84 6.71 10.29
N LEU A 153 -7.78 6.29 9.02
CA LEU A 153 -8.76 6.65 7.96
C LEU A 153 -9.63 5.46 7.52
N MET A 154 -9.69 4.39 8.34
CA MET A 154 -10.49 3.21 8.01
C MET A 154 -11.96 3.57 7.83
N PRO A 155 -12.59 3.25 6.69
CA PRO A 155 -14.01 3.46 6.49
C PRO A 155 -14.88 2.65 7.46
N VAL A 156 -16.07 3.15 7.76
CA VAL A 156 -17.09 2.41 8.50
C VAL A 156 -17.70 1.38 7.56
N LEU A 157 -17.33 0.11 7.73
CA LEU A 157 -17.74 -0.99 6.85
C LEU A 157 -18.76 -1.95 7.50
N ASN A 158 -18.98 -1.87 8.82
CA ASN A 158 -19.85 -2.77 9.56
C ASN A 158 -21.27 -2.20 9.80
N ALA A 159 -21.52 -0.96 9.41
CA ALA A 159 -22.81 -0.30 9.59
C ALA A 159 -23.00 0.83 8.56
N CYS A 160 -24.25 1.26 8.36
CA CYS A 160 -24.55 2.49 7.61
C CYS A 160 -24.03 3.72 8.37
N VAL A 161 -23.20 4.54 7.72
CA VAL A 161 -22.62 5.73 8.38
C VAL A 161 -23.68 6.76 8.78
N ASN A 162 -24.85 6.76 8.14
CA ASN A 162 -25.93 7.70 8.44
C ASN A 162 -26.87 7.21 9.56
N CYS A 163 -27.60 6.12 9.34
CA CYS A 163 -28.61 5.62 10.29
C CYS A 163 -28.06 4.66 11.33
N LYS A 164 -26.79 4.27 11.25
CA LYS A 164 -26.09 3.34 12.14
C LYS A 164 -26.64 1.90 12.15
N ASN A 165 -27.55 1.55 11.25
CA ASN A 165 -27.99 0.18 11.09
C ASN A 165 -26.80 -0.70 10.71
N ASN A 166 -26.60 -1.80 11.46
CA ASN A 166 -25.54 -2.74 11.17
C ASN A 166 -25.70 -3.32 9.76
N PHE A 167 -24.58 -3.53 9.11
CA PHE A 167 -24.56 -4.20 7.82
C PHE A 167 -25.11 -5.64 7.97
N SER A 168 -25.97 -6.03 7.01
CA SER A 168 -26.47 -7.40 6.86
C SER A 168 -26.42 -7.78 5.39
N THR A 169 -26.17 -9.05 5.13
CA THR A 169 -26.26 -9.63 3.77
C THR A 169 -27.65 -9.50 3.16
N ASP A 170 -28.68 -9.26 4.00
CA ASP A 170 -30.06 -9.04 3.58
C ASP A 170 -30.35 -7.58 3.14
N TRP A 171 -29.35 -6.70 3.21
CA TRP A 171 -29.53 -5.35 2.68
C TRP A 171 -29.86 -5.42 1.20
N PRO A 172 -30.99 -4.84 0.76
CA PRO A 172 -31.44 -4.95 -0.63
C PRO A 172 -30.48 -4.27 -1.60
N GLN A 173 -29.75 -3.25 -1.13
CA GLN A 173 -28.70 -2.55 -1.85
C GLN A 173 -27.71 -1.94 -0.87
N SER A 174 -26.43 -1.94 -1.24
CA SER A 174 -25.34 -1.32 -0.50
C SER A 174 -24.62 -0.30 -1.38
N TYR A 175 -24.17 0.77 -0.76
CA TYR A 175 -23.40 1.82 -1.42
C TYR A 175 -22.19 2.18 -0.55
N PHE A 176 -21.21 2.77 -1.16
CA PHE A 176 -20.06 3.37 -0.49
C PHE A 176 -20.02 4.86 -0.82
N SER A 177 -19.80 5.70 0.18
CA SER A 177 -19.55 7.13 0.02
C SER A 177 -18.18 7.47 0.59
N SER A 178 -17.34 8.09 -0.23
CA SER A 178 -16.02 8.53 0.21
C SER A 178 -16.13 9.73 1.16
N SER A 179 -17.01 10.67 0.88
CA SER A 179 -17.23 11.85 1.73
C SER A 179 -17.76 11.49 3.11
N ALA A 180 -18.58 10.44 3.22
CA ALA A 180 -19.08 9.92 4.48
C ALA A 180 -18.16 8.90 5.13
N ASN A 181 -17.09 8.51 4.45
CA ASN A 181 -16.12 7.51 4.88
C ASN A 181 -16.75 6.17 5.28
N GLY A 182 -17.56 5.56 4.39
CA GLY A 182 -18.07 4.22 4.68
C GLY A 182 -19.31 3.78 3.91
N LEU A 183 -19.92 2.69 4.40
CA LEU A 183 -21.11 2.08 3.80
C LEU A 183 -22.38 2.89 4.06
N ILE A 184 -23.27 2.91 3.06
CA ILE A 184 -24.59 3.53 3.09
C ILE A 184 -25.63 2.47 2.72
N CYS A 185 -26.71 2.37 3.51
CA CYS A 185 -27.85 1.53 3.15
C CYS A 185 -28.76 2.23 2.11
N ARG A 186 -29.67 1.45 1.50
CA ARG A 186 -30.61 1.94 0.49
C ARG A 186 -31.45 3.12 0.98
N ASP A 187 -31.91 3.09 2.24
CA ASP A 187 -32.82 4.11 2.76
C ASP A 187 -32.14 5.47 2.96
N CYS A 188 -30.81 5.47 3.10
CA CYS A 188 -30.00 6.66 3.31
C CYS A 188 -29.32 7.17 2.02
N GLU A 189 -29.34 6.42 0.94
CA GLU A 189 -28.52 6.67 -0.26
C GLU A 189 -28.78 8.01 -0.92
N ALA A 190 -30.03 8.51 -0.85
CA ALA A 190 -30.41 9.77 -1.49
C ALA A 190 -29.68 10.99 -0.91
N SER A 191 -29.17 10.90 0.32
CA SER A 191 -28.45 11.99 0.99
C SER A 191 -26.96 12.08 0.58
N PHE A 192 -26.45 11.14 -0.21
CA PHE A 192 -25.03 11.07 -0.57
C PHE A 192 -24.86 11.09 -2.09
N PRO A 193 -24.56 12.25 -2.68
CA PRO A 193 -24.43 12.39 -4.14
C PRO A 193 -23.21 11.67 -4.71
N ASP A 194 -22.16 11.46 -3.90
CA ASP A 194 -20.90 10.79 -4.24
C ASP A 194 -20.95 9.27 -4.08
N LYS A 195 -22.13 8.70 -3.75
CA LYS A 195 -22.26 7.27 -3.53
C LYS A 195 -21.93 6.43 -4.75
N VAL A 196 -21.23 5.35 -4.53
CA VAL A 196 -20.97 4.28 -5.50
C VAL A 196 -21.71 3.03 -5.08
N ARG A 197 -22.49 2.43 -5.99
CA ARG A 197 -23.22 1.19 -5.71
C ARG A 197 -22.26 0.02 -5.58
N LEU A 198 -22.51 -0.84 -4.59
CA LEU A 198 -21.80 -2.09 -4.37
C LEU A 198 -22.74 -3.28 -4.58
N THR A 199 -22.19 -4.36 -5.16
CA THR A 199 -22.85 -5.67 -5.09
C THR A 199 -22.85 -6.20 -3.66
N GLY A 200 -23.79 -7.10 -3.34
CA GLY A 200 -23.84 -7.73 -2.01
C GLY A 200 -22.54 -8.47 -1.67
N ASN A 201 -21.90 -9.13 -2.67
CA ASN A 201 -20.62 -9.80 -2.49
C ASN A 201 -19.51 -8.82 -2.14
N ALA A 202 -19.38 -7.71 -2.85
CA ALA A 202 -18.36 -6.70 -2.59
C ALA A 202 -18.54 -6.06 -1.20
N ALA A 203 -19.77 -5.70 -0.83
CA ALA A 203 -20.07 -5.16 0.49
C ALA A 203 -19.75 -6.16 1.61
N ASN A 204 -20.11 -7.45 1.43
CA ASN A 204 -19.82 -8.50 2.40
C ASN A 204 -18.30 -8.74 2.57
N CYS A 205 -17.55 -8.73 1.46
CA CYS A 205 -16.08 -8.86 1.50
C CYS A 205 -15.42 -7.69 2.24
N LEU A 206 -15.87 -6.47 2.02
CA LEU A 206 -15.36 -5.29 2.73
C LEU A 206 -15.65 -5.36 4.24
N THR A 207 -16.78 -5.94 4.63
CA THR A 207 -17.15 -6.13 6.04
C THR A 207 -16.37 -7.27 6.68
N ASN A 208 -16.04 -8.31 5.90
CA ASN A 208 -15.32 -9.49 6.38
C ASN A 208 -14.07 -9.75 5.51
N LEU A 209 -12.94 -9.19 5.92
CA LEU A 209 -11.68 -9.23 5.17
C LEU A 209 -11.17 -10.64 4.87
N LYS A 210 -11.58 -11.66 5.64
CA LYS A 210 -11.21 -13.06 5.38
C LYS A 210 -11.78 -13.56 4.06
N MET A 211 -12.92 -13.01 3.62
CA MET A 211 -13.55 -13.40 2.37
C MET A 211 -12.83 -12.85 1.13
N ILE A 212 -11.98 -11.83 1.27
CA ILE A 212 -11.26 -11.23 0.15
C ILE A 212 -10.39 -12.27 -0.56
N ALA A 213 -9.68 -13.12 0.19
CA ALA A 213 -8.79 -14.13 -0.38
C ALA A 213 -9.54 -15.21 -1.22
N GLU A 214 -10.81 -15.45 -0.91
CA GLU A 214 -11.66 -16.47 -1.57
C GLU A 214 -12.57 -15.88 -2.66
N SER A 215 -12.62 -14.55 -2.78
CA SER A 215 -13.51 -13.85 -3.69
C SER A 215 -13.10 -14.01 -5.15
N ASP A 216 -14.07 -13.97 -6.05
CA ASP A 216 -13.83 -13.99 -7.49
C ASP A 216 -13.20 -12.66 -7.98
N GLU A 217 -12.59 -12.71 -9.16
CA GLU A 217 -11.88 -11.56 -9.76
C GLU A 217 -12.82 -10.36 -10.00
N LYS A 218 -14.10 -10.63 -10.33
CA LYS A 218 -15.09 -9.57 -10.57
C LYS A 218 -15.39 -8.79 -9.29
N THR A 219 -15.61 -9.49 -8.18
CA THR A 219 -15.83 -8.89 -6.86
C THR A 219 -14.61 -8.10 -6.40
N LEU A 220 -13.39 -8.65 -6.57
CA LEU A 220 -12.16 -7.93 -6.21
C LEU A 220 -11.95 -6.67 -7.06
N ASN A 221 -12.20 -6.74 -8.36
CA ASN A 221 -12.11 -5.55 -9.24
C ASN A 221 -13.14 -4.48 -8.88
N GLU A 222 -14.32 -4.86 -8.40
CA GLU A 222 -15.33 -3.90 -7.92
C GLU A 222 -14.85 -3.20 -6.64
N ILE A 223 -14.34 -3.97 -5.68
CA ILE A 223 -13.77 -3.41 -4.43
C ILE A 223 -12.61 -2.47 -4.75
N GLU A 224 -11.69 -2.90 -5.62
CA GLU A 224 -10.52 -2.09 -5.99
C GLU A 224 -10.91 -0.77 -6.65
N LYS A 225 -11.93 -0.76 -7.53
CA LYS A 225 -12.45 0.48 -8.13
C LYS A 225 -12.97 1.45 -7.05
N VAL A 226 -13.66 0.94 -6.05
CA VAL A 226 -14.16 1.76 -4.93
C VAL A 226 -13.02 2.28 -4.06
N LEU A 227 -12.01 1.47 -3.79
CA LEU A 227 -10.83 1.89 -3.03
C LEU A 227 -10.01 2.94 -3.79
N ILE A 228 -9.79 2.76 -5.11
CA ILE A 228 -9.12 3.76 -5.96
C ILE A 228 -9.89 5.08 -5.93
N TYR A 229 -11.23 5.03 -6.04
CA TYR A 229 -12.06 6.22 -5.91
C TYR A 229 -11.86 6.88 -4.55
N HIS A 230 -11.92 6.11 -3.47
CA HIS A 230 -11.72 6.61 -2.10
C HIS A 230 -10.32 7.24 -1.91
N PHE A 231 -9.26 6.59 -2.37
CA PHE A 231 -7.91 7.16 -2.33
C PHE A 231 -7.77 8.42 -3.19
N THR A 232 -8.49 8.51 -4.30
CA THR A 232 -8.53 9.72 -5.14
C THR A 232 -9.09 10.91 -4.36
N GLU A 233 -10.18 10.70 -3.63
CA GLU A 233 -10.78 11.72 -2.77
C GLU A 233 -9.85 12.11 -1.61
N LEU A 234 -9.25 11.13 -0.92
CA LEU A 234 -8.31 11.38 0.19
C LEU A 234 -7.06 12.15 -0.25
N LEU A 235 -6.55 11.87 -1.43
CA LEU A 235 -5.34 12.49 -1.98
C LEU A 235 -5.64 13.77 -2.79
N HIS A 236 -6.91 14.08 -3.03
CA HIS A 236 -7.37 15.16 -3.92
C HIS A 236 -6.79 15.07 -5.34
N ARG A 237 -6.38 13.87 -5.75
CA ARG A 237 -5.86 13.54 -7.09
C ARG A 237 -5.84 12.02 -7.28
N PRO A 238 -6.03 11.53 -8.51
CA PRO A 238 -5.93 10.10 -8.76
C PRO A 238 -4.48 9.61 -8.56
N PRO A 239 -4.28 8.48 -7.86
CA PRO A 239 -2.98 7.84 -7.77
C PRO A 239 -2.48 7.46 -9.16
N LYS A 240 -1.18 7.68 -9.44
CA LYS A 240 -0.60 7.48 -10.77
C LYS A 240 -0.60 6.02 -11.21
N MET A 241 -0.41 5.11 -10.24
CA MET A 241 -0.36 3.67 -10.49
C MET A 241 -1.75 3.02 -10.65
N ALA A 242 -2.83 3.69 -10.23
CA ALA A 242 -4.20 3.16 -10.30
C ALA A 242 -4.59 2.67 -11.71
N LYS A 243 -4.17 3.39 -12.76
CA LYS A 243 -4.43 3.03 -14.17
C LYS A 243 -3.82 1.70 -14.61
N HIS A 244 -2.84 1.17 -13.87
CA HIS A 244 -2.16 -0.10 -14.16
C HIS A 244 -2.77 -1.28 -13.38
N ILE A 245 -3.67 -1.00 -12.45
CA ILE A 245 -4.34 -2.00 -11.61
C ILE A 245 -5.71 -2.37 -12.19
N THR A 246 -6.52 -1.39 -12.57
CA THR A 246 -7.80 -1.64 -13.23
C THR A 246 -7.55 -2.18 -14.64
N ARG A 247 -7.67 -3.51 -14.81
CA ARG A 247 -7.76 -4.11 -16.14
C ARG A 247 -9.00 -3.54 -16.81
N GLY A 248 -8.83 -2.89 -17.97
CA GLY A 248 -9.90 -2.24 -18.69
C GLY A 248 -11.11 -3.13 -18.86
N SER A 249 -12.27 -2.59 -18.57
CA SER A 249 -13.59 -3.16 -18.87
C SER A 249 -13.81 -3.12 -20.36
#